data_e0c4aadb61258ec032e2311e4140fef6
#
_entry.id   e0c4aadb61258ec032e2311e4140fef6
#
_cell.length_a   1.000
_cell.length_b   1.000
_cell.length_c   1.000
_cell.angle_alpha   90.00
_cell.angle_beta   90.00
_cell.angle_gamma   90.00
#
_symmetry.space_group_name_H-M   'P 1'
#
loop_
_entity.id
_entity.type
_entity.pdbx_description
1 polymer ?
#
loop_
_entity_poly.entity_id
_entity_poly.type
_entity_poly.pdbx_seq_one_letter_code
_entity_poly.pdbx_strand_id
1 'polypeptide(L)'
;MNSKTLVIVDAGHGGIDSGAVGSDLQEKDLTLTAATYIFNRLEDLGIKAVMTRTDDEYLPKADRVKRIMSLYNKDPNTLIVSNHINAGGAEGAEIVYSLKSDGTFANMALDYIGEAGQIKRKAYQRRLPENPSLDYYYIIRDTGNAESVLIEYGFIDNKNDANKLENNLTDFAEGVVKAIAEYLGVPYTPPGQDNTTNTYTVKKGDTLYSISKKTSVPIDTIIRLNNLTSSSLKIGQKLKLSEDNSNETPTENTDIYQVERGDTLYSIALKYNTNVDTLKKINNLSSNTLSIGQKILVPKDSDIKEDDYDLYIVQRGDSLWSISRKFNITVNDLIELNNLKNLTLQPNQGLLVPKQENTTDTPSNVYIVQKGDTIFMGDNEYFLIK
;
A
#
# COMPACT_ATOMS: atom_id res chain seq x y z
N MET A 1 -16.48 10.46 -26.46
CA MET A 1 -15.15 10.27 -25.84
C MET A 1 -14.84 11.53 -25.07
N ASN A 2 -14.53 11.41 -23.82
CA ASN A 2 -14.19 12.56 -22.96
C ASN A 2 -12.83 13.12 -23.42
N SER A 3 -12.73 14.42 -23.66
CA SER A 3 -11.53 15.05 -24.23
C SER A 3 -10.44 15.36 -23.18
N LYS A 4 -10.56 14.83 -21.96
CA LYS A 4 -9.60 15.11 -20.88
C LYS A 4 -8.21 14.57 -21.23
N THR A 5 -7.20 15.41 -21.09
CA THR A 5 -5.82 15.13 -21.49
C THR A 5 -4.82 15.12 -20.35
N LEU A 6 -5.23 15.59 -19.16
CA LEU A 6 -4.39 15.70 -17.97
C LEU A 6 -5.22 15.46 -16.71
N VAL A 7 -4.67 14.71 -15.78
CA VAL A 7 -5.19 14.57 -14.41
C VAL A 7 -4.25 15.27 -13.43
N ILE A 8 -4.79 16.18 -12.64
CA ILE A 8 -4.07 16.77 -11.51
C ILE A 8 -4.53 16.06 -10.24
N VAL A 9 -3.60 15.37 -9.58
CA VAL A 9 -3.86 14.68 -8.33
C VAL A 9 -3.37 15.56 -7.19
N ASP A 10 -4.31 16.13 -6.46
CA ASP A 10 -4.01 16.99 -5.32
C ASP A 10 -4.04 16.18 -4.02
N ALA A 11 -2.99 16.31 -3.21
CA ALA A 11 -2.93 15.81 -1.85
C ALA A 11 -3.26 16.96 -0.89
N GLY A 12 -4.42 16.93 -0.25
CA GLY A 12 -4.86 17.94 0.70
C GLY A 12 -3.87 18.13 1.86
N HIS A 13 -3.84 19.33 2.47
CA HIS A 13 -3.01 19.65 3.61
C HIS A 13 -1.49 19.50 3.36
N GLY A 14 -0.67 19.33 4.41
CA GLY A 14 0.78 19.10 4.33
C GLY A 14 1.58 20.00 5.28
N GLY A 15 2.75 19.54 5.70
CA GLY A 15 3.66 20.24 6.61
C GLY A 15 3.00 20.58 7.95
N ILE A 16 2.92 21.88 8.25
CA ILE A 16 2.29 22.39 9.48
C ILE A 16 0.76 22.31 9.48
N ASP A 17 0.13 22.10 8.34
CA ASP A 17 -1.31 21.85 8.20
C ASP A 17 -1.57 20.36 8.22
N SER A 18 -1.88 19.81 9.40
CA SER A 18 -2.18 18.38 9.56
C SER A 18 -3.49 17.95 8.90
N GLY A 19 -4.39 18.91 8.56
CA GLY A 19 -5.78 18.60 8.30
C GLY A 19 -6.49 18.05 9.55
N ALA A 20 -7.52 17.26 9.35
CA ALA A 20 -8.20 16.57 10.43
C ALA A 20 -7.26 15.55 11.13
N VAL A 21 -7.45 15.38 12.45
CA VAL A 21 -6.66 14.44 13.26
C VAL A 21 -7.63 13.59 14.09
N GLY A 22 -7.44 12.30 14.11
CA GLY A 22 -8.24 11.35 14.89
C GLY A 22 -7.66 9.95 14.84
N SER A 23 -7.89 9.14 15.87
CA SER A 23 -7.46 7.74 15.94
C SER A 23 -5.96 7.55 15.62
N ASP A 24 -5.10 8.46 16.12
CA ASP A 24 -3.65 8.50 15.87
C ASP A 24 -3.26 8.72 14.40
N LEU A 25 -4.20 9.12 13.54
CA LEU A 25 -4.00 9.42 12.12
C LEU A 25 -4.02 10.95 11.90
N GLN A 26 -3.30 11.39 10.86
CA GLN A 26 -3.34 12.76 10.35
C GLN A 26 -3.81 12.74 8.88
N GLU A 27 -4.73 13.62 8.55
CA GLU A 27 -5.28 13.72 7.19
C GLU A 27 -4.18 13.96 6.14
N LYS A 28 -3.20 14.81 6.42
CA LYS A 28 -2.12 15.13 5.49
C LYS A 28 -1.32 13.90 5.02
N ASP A 29 -1.13 12.90 5.89
CA ASP A 29 -0.37 11.67 5.57
C ASP A 29 -1.22 10.72 4.73
N LEU A 30 -2.49 10.60 5.06
CA LEU A 30 -3.46 9.79 4.31
C LEU A 30 -3.68 10.36 2.91
N THR A 31 -3.84 11.67 2.79
CA THR A 31 -4.05 12.32 1.49
C THR A 31 -2.83 12.21 0.58
N LEU A 32 -1.61 12.31 1.15
CA LEU A 32 -0.38 12.07 0.39
C LEU A 32 -0.27 10.62 -0.07
N THR A 33 -0.64 9.68 0.79
CA THR A 33 -0.66 8.25 0.47
C THR A 33 -1.62 7.95 -0.67
N ALA A 34 -2.87 8.42 -0.58
CA ALA A 34 -3.87 8.21 -1.63
C ALA A 34 -3.46 8.88 -2.96
N ALA A 35 -3.01 10.14 -2.90
CA ALA A 35 -2.61 10.88 -4.09
C ALA A 35 -1.39 10.25 -4.79
N THR A 36 -0.39 9.82 -4.02
CA THR A 36 0.79 9.13 -4.56
C THR A 36 0.42 7.80 -5.21
N TYR A 37 -0.48 7.04 -4.58
CA TYR A 37 -0.99 5.80 -5.15
C TYR A 37 -1.69 6.06 -6.49
N ILE A 38 -2.67 6.98 -6.52
CA ILE A 38 -3.39 7.34 -7.75
C ILE A 38 -2.43 7.79 -8.85
N PHE A 39 -1.51 8.69 -8.54
CA PHE A 39 -0.54 9.20 -9.51
C PHE A 39 0.27 8.07 -10.16
N ASN A 40 0.86 7.18 -9.34
CA ASN A 40 1.65 6.06 -9.86
C ASN A 40 0.82 5.13 -10.74
N ARG A 41 -0.41 4.80 -10.32
CA ARG A 41 -1.31 3.95 -11.10
C ARG A 41 -1.75 4.59 -12.42
N LEU A 42 -1.97 5.91 -12.44
CA LEU A 42 -2.28 6.62 -13.68
C LEU A 42 -1.10 6.59 -14.66
N GLU A 43 0.14 6.76 -14.16
CA GLU A 43 1.33 6.58 -15.00
C GLU A 43 1.44 5.16 -15.57
N ASP A 44 1.15 4.12 -14.76
CA ASP A 44 1.14 2.72 -15.22
C ASP A 44 0.11 2.49 -16.33
N LEU A 45 -1.04 3.14 -16.27
CA LEU A 45 -2.09 3.09 -17.30
C LEU A 45 -1.81 4.00 -18.51
N GLY A 46 -0.67 4.71 -18.53
CA GLY A 46 -0.34 5.67 -19.59
C GLY A 46 -1.19 6.94 -19.58
N ILE A 47 -1.88 7.22 -18.47
CA ILE A 47 -2.67 8.42 -18.29
C ILE A 47 -1.76 9.54 -17.76
N LYS A 48 -1.71 10.65 -18.49
CA LYS A 48 -0.89 11.80 -18.09
C LYS A 48 -1.41 12.40 -16.78
N ALA A 49 -0.59 12.35 -15.75
CA ALA A 49 -0.91 12.88 -14.43
C ALA A 49 0.21 13.75 -13.85
N VAL A 50 -0.13 14.63 -12.93
CA VAL A 50 0.80 15.43 -12.14
C VAL A 50 0.27 15.60 -10.73
N MET A 51 1.18 15.71 -9.74
CA MET A 51 0.80 15.91 -8.34
C MET A 51 1.00 17.38 -7.92
N THR A 52 0.21 17.82 -6.95
CA THR A 52 0.39 19.16 -6.32
C THR A 52 1.55 19.16 -5.32
N ARG A 53 1.74 18.09 -4.57
CA ARG A 53 2.89 17.85 -3.68
C ARG A 53 3.27 16.38 -3.70
N THR A 54 4.55 16.09 -3.50
CA THR A 54 5.12 14.73 -3.49
C THR A 54 5.75 14.35 -2.15
N ASP A 55 5.73 15.27 -1.20
CA ASP A 55 6.26 15.11 0.16
C ASP A 55 5.36 15.84 1.17
N ASP A 56 5.79 15.94 2.44
CA ASP A 56 5.05 16.63 3.51
C ASP A 56 5.26 18.16 3.45
N GLU A 57 5.14 18.75 2.26
CA GLU A 57 5.22 20.19 2.05
C GLU A 57 3.94 20.90 2.50
N TYR A 58 4.09 22.03 3.21
CA TYR A 58 2.96 22.93 3.47
C TYR A 58 2.67 23.80 2.25
N LEU A 59 1.46 23.71 1.74
CA LEU A 59 0.95 24.53 0.65
C LEU A 59 -0.20 25.43 1.13
N PRO A 60 0.05 26.72 1.36
CA PRO A 60 -1.02 27.69 1.61
C PRO A 60 -2.07 27.67 0.50
N LYS A 61 -3.34 27.94 0.83
CA LYS A 61 -4.47 27.86 -0.12
C LYS A 61 -4.19 28.60 -1.43
N ALA A 62 -3.67 29.82 -1.37
CA ALA A 62 -3.36 30.61 -2.56
C ALA A 62 -2.24 30.00 -3.42
N ASP A 63 -1.20 29.45 -2.78
CA ASP A 63 -0.07 28.81 -3.46
C ASP A 63 -0.51 27.48 -4.09
N ARG A 64 -1.36 26.69 -3.41
CA ARG A 64 -1.96 25.47 -3.96
C ARG A 64 -2.75 25.76 -5.23
N VAL A 65 -3.64 26.75 -5.18
CA VAL A 65 -4.39 27.20 -6.37
C VAL A 65 -3.44 27.64 -7.49
N LYS A 66 -2.44 28.48 -7.17
CA LYS A 66 -1.45 28.95 -8.13
C LYS A 66 -0.67 27.79 -8.76
N ARG A 67 -0.26 26.81 -7.96
CA ARG A 67 0.42 25.60 -8.44
C ARG A 67 -0.47 24.83 -9.40
N ILE A 68 -1.70 24.53 -9.02
CA ILE A 68 -2.68 23.86 -9.90
C ILE A 68 -2.84 24.63 -11.21
N MET A 69 -3.08 25.93 -11.15
CA MET A 69 -3.26 26.77 -12.33
C MET A 69 -2.05 26.77 -13.26
N SER A 70 -0.84 26.65 -12.71
CA SER A 70 0.40 26.56 -13.50
C SER A 70 0.59 25.19 -14.16
N LEU A 71 0.11 24.10 -13.53
CA LEU A 71 0.27 22.74 -14.03
C LEU A 71 -0.53 22.45 -15.31
N TYR A 72 -1.72 23.04 -15.46
CA TYR A 72 -2.59 22.75 -16.60
C TYR A 72 -2.81 23.95 -17.56
N ASN A 73 -2.23 25.09 -17.28
CA ASN A 73 -2.34 26.31 -18.09
C ASN A 73 -3.79 26.66 -18.47
N LYS A 74 -4.75 26.45 -17.55
CA LYS A 74 -6.19 26.68 -17.70
C LYS A 74 -6.87 25.82 -18.79
N ASP A 75 -6.28 24.72 -19.19
CA ASP A 75 -6.89 23.79 -20.15
C ASP A 75 -8.18 23.17 -19.55
N PRO A 76 -9.38 23.41 -20.13
CA PRO A 76 -10.63 22.85 -19.62
C PRO A 76 -10.68 21.31 -19.74
N ASN A 77 -9.79 20.72 -20.53
CA ASN A 77 -9.66 19.26 -20.65
C ASN A 77 -8.87 18.63 -19.51
N THR A 78 -8.73 19.32 -18.39
CA THR A 78 -8.09 18.82 -17.18
C THR A 78 -9.13 18.31 -16.18
N LEU A 79 -8.82 17.19 -15.54
CA LEU A 79 -9.54 16.68 -14.37
C LEU A 79 -8.69 16.94 -13.13
N ILE A 80 -9.25 17.59 -12.11
CA ILE A 80 -8.59 17.81 -10.81
C ILE A 80 -9.25 16.91 -9.79
N VAL A 81 -8.45 16.04 -9.15
CA VAL A 81 -8.88 15.11 -8.09
C VAL A 81 -8.16 15.50 -6.81
N SER A 82 -8.87 16.18 -5.91
CA SER A 82 -8.35 16.57 -4.60
C SER A 82 -8.73 15.54 -3.55
N ASN A 83 -7.71 14.98 -2.87
CA ASN A 83 -7.87 13.90 -1.91
C ASN A 83 -7.91 14.47 -0.49
N HIS A 84 -8.93 14.10 0.28
CA HIS A 84 -9.21 14.58 1.63
C HIS A 84 -9.78 13.47 2.53
N ILE A 85 -9.76 13.74 3.83
CA ILE A 85 -10.40 12.90 4.86
C ILE A 85 -11.27 13.79 5.73
N ASN A 86 -12.54 13.45 5.85
CA ASN A 86 -13.53 14.20 6.59
C ASN A 86 -13.37 14.06 8.11
N ALA A 87 -14.06 14.94 8.84
CA ALA A 87 -14.28 14.86 10.29
C ALA A 87 -15.70 15.31 10.62
N GLY A 88 -16.24 14.88 11.77
CA GLY A 88 -17.60 15.23 12.22
C GLY A 88 -18.42 14.03 12.63
N GLY A 89 -17.79 12.88 12.93
CA GLY A 89 -18.39 11.70 13.56
C GLY A 89 -19.34 10.89 12.68
N ALA A 90 -19.45 11.19 11.37
CA ALA A 90 -20.23 10.37 10.45
C ALA A 90 -19.41 9.17 9.97
N GLU A 91 -19.92 8.37 9.04
CA GLU A 91 -19.22 7.19 8.49
C GLU A 91 -19.44 7.12 6.98
N GLY A 92 -18.36 6.79 6.22
CA GLY A 92 -18.42 6.55 4.79
C GLY A 92 -17.88 7.69 3.93
N ALA A 93 -17.69 7.44 2.64
CA ALA A 93 -17.12 8.37 1.68
C ALA A 93 -18.14 9.37 1.12
N GLU A 94 -17.68 10.59 0.88
CA GLU A 94 -18.41 11.64 0.17
C GLU A 94 -17.55 12.22 -0.95
N ILE A 95 -18.19 12.67 -2.03
CA ILE A 95 -17.48 13.40 -3.08
C ILE A 95 -18.20 14.71 -3.39
N VAL A 96 -17.46 15.81 -3.30
CA VAL A 96 -17.95 17.13 -3.72
C VAL A 96 -17.44 17.42 -5.12
N TYR A 97 -18.34 17.78 -6.03
CA TYR A 97 -17.97 18.11 -7.40
C TYR A 97 -18.39 19.53 -7.78
N SER A 98 -17.69 20.10 -8.77
CA SER A 98 -17.88 21.46 -9.23
C SER A 98 -19.30 21.71 -9.72
N LEU A 99 -19.81 22.93 -9.50
CA LEU A 99 -21.07 23.41 -10.09
C LEU A 99 -21.07 23.38 -11.63
N LYS A 100 -19.91 23.24 -12.25
CA LYS A 100 -19.71 23.16 -13.70
C LYS A 100 -19.72 21.71 -14.24
N SER A 101 -19.72 20.70 -13.34
CA SER A 101 -19.76 19.27 -13.68
C SER A 101 -21.18 18.72 -13.57
N ASP A 102 -21.50 17.73 -14.39
CA ASP A 102 -22.75 16.97 -14.31
C ASP A 102 -22.72 15.88 -13.21
N GLY A 103 -21.56 15.68 -12.55
CA GLY A 103 -21.37 14.71 -11.48
C GLY A 103 -21.12 13.28 -11.97
N THR A 104 -21.02 13.04 -13.27
CA THR A 104 -20.76 11.69 -13.82
C THR A 104 -19.53 11.06 -13.22
N PHE A 105 -18.39 11.76 -13.25
CA PHE A 105 -17.13 11.25 -12.66
C PHE A 105 -17.25 11.04 -11.14
N ALA A 106 -17.86 12.01 -10.43
CA ALA A 106 -17.99 11.93 -8.98
C ALA A 106 -18.83 10.73 -8.51
N ASN A 107 -19.94 10.44 -9.20
CA ASN A 107 -20.74 9.26 -8.88
C ASN A 107 -20.00 7.96 -9.19
N MET A 108 -19.34 7.88 -10.33
CA MET A 108 -18.53 6.73 -10.73
C MET A 108 -17.41 6.45 -9.70
N ALA A 109 -16.68 7.48 -9.29
CA ALA A 109 -15.62 7.35 -8.28
C ALA A 109 -16.18 6.89 -6.93
N LEU A 110 -17.34 7.42 -6.51
CA LEU A 110 -17.99 7.00 -5.27
C LEU A 110 -18.47 5.54 -5.35
N ASP A 111 -18.95 5.11 -6.51
CA ASP A 111 -19.37 3.72 -6.71
C ASP A 111 -18.19 2.76 -6.56
N TYR A 112 -17.04 3.05 -7.19
CA TYR A 112 -15.85 2.21 -7.08
C TYR A 112 -15.19 2.24 -5.69
N ILE A 113 -15.22 3.37 -4.99
CA ILE A 113 -14.81 3.43 -3.57
C ILE A 113 -15.71 2.51 -2.73
N GLY A 114 -17.02 2.49 -3.04
CA GLY A 114 -17.96 1.59 -2.39
C GLY A 114 -17.72 0.12 -2.70
N GLU A 115 -17.41 -0.24 -3.95
CA GLU A 115 -17.01 -1.59 -4.35
C GLU A 115 -15.74 -2.05 -3.61
N ALA A 116 -14.83 -1.13 -3.31
CA ALA A 116 -13.64 -1.39 -2.52
C ALA A 116 -13.89 -1.54 -1.00
N GLY A 117 -15.14 -1.46 -0.55
CA GLY A 117 -15.54 -1.75 0.83
C GLY A 117 -15.84 -0.53 1.71
N GLN A 118 -15.83 0.69 1.16
CA GLN A 118 -16.26 1.86 1.90
C GLN A 118 -17.77 2.08 1.79
N ILE A 119 -18.39 2.66 2.82
CA ILE A 119 -19.80 3.04 2.78
C ILE A 119 -19.95 4.24 1.85
N LYS A 120 -20.82 4.12 0.85
CA LYS A 120 -21.17 5.24 -0.03
C LYS A 120 -22.18 6.15 0.65
N ARG A 121 -21.81 7.42 0.84
CA ARG A 121 -22.76 8.42 1.34
C ARG A 121 -23.43 9.16 0.19
N LYS A 122 -22.71 10.09 -0.44
CA LYS A 122 -23.24 10.90 -1.54
C LYS A 122 -22.14 11.54 -2.38
N ALA A 123 -22.42 11.76 -3.65
CA ALA A 123 -21.75 12.75 -4.48
C ALA A 123 -22.67 13.97 -4.62
N TYR A 124 -22.15 15.18 -4.37
CA TYR A 124 -22.99 16.37 -4.32
C TYR A 124 -22.21 17.66 -4.64
N GLN A 125 -22.95 18.69 -4.99
CA GLN A 125 -22.45 20.05 -5.15
C GLN A 125 -22.66 20.84 -3.84
N ARG A 126 -21.66 21.61 -3.43
CA ARG A 126 -21.76 22.48 -2.27
C ARG A 126 -21.53 23.92 -2.65
N ARG A 127 -22.54 24.75 -2.42
CA ARG A 127 -22.54 26.17 -2.79
C ARG A 127 -22.02 27.04 -1.65
N LEU A 128 -21.30 28.11 -2.01
CA LEU A 128 -20.86 29.11 -1.04
C LEU A 128 -22.08 29.87 -0.50
N PRO A 129 -22.31 29.92 0.83
CA PRO A 129 -23.51 30.54 1.40
C PRO A 129 -23.68 32.03 1.01
N GLU A 130 -22.59 32.76 0.99
CA GLU A 130 -22.58 34.20 0.66
C GLU A 130 -22.77 34.49 -0.84
N ASN A 131 -22.47 33.50 -1.67
CA ASN A 131 -22.69 33.57 -3.12
C ASN A 131 -22.99 32.19 -3.72
N PRO A 132 -24.24 31.75 -3.75
CA PRO A 132 -24.62 30.40 -4.20
C PRO A 132 -24.32 30.09 -5.68
N SER A 133 -23.85 31.05 -6.46
CA SER A 133 -23.36 30.79 -7.83
C SER A 133 -21.92 30.23 -7.85
N LEU A 134 -21.22 30.19 -6.68
CA LEU A 134 -19.86 29.74 -6.55
C LEU A 134 -19.78 28.44 -5.73
N ASP A 135 -18.79 27.62 -6.05
CA ASP A 135 -18.45 26.44 -5.27
C ASP A 135 -17.95 26.82 -3.87
N TYR A 136 -18.31 26.03 -2.86
CA TYR A 136 -17.92 26.26 -1.46
C TYR A 136 -16.40 26.11 -1.26
N TYR A 137 -15.84 25.03 -1.74
CA TYR A 137 -14.41 24.71 -1.56
C TYR A 137 -13.54 25.50 -2.53
N TYR A 138 -12.56 26.22 -1.99
CA TYR A 138 -11.64 27.04 -2.78
C TYR A 138 -10.90 26.25 -3.86
N ILE A 139 -10.55 24.97 -3.55
CA ILE A 139 -9.83 24.08 -4.46
C ILE A 139 -10.66 23.76 -5.73
N ILE A 140 -11.98 23.80 -5.62
CA ILE A 140 -12.91 23.63 -6.75
C ILE A 140 -13.21 24.99 -7.40
N ARG A 141 -13.48 26.01 -6.58
CA ARG A 141 -13.91 27.35 -7.01
C ARG A 141 -12.84 28.11 -7.77
N ASP A 142 -11.61 28.10 -7.22
CA ASP A 142 -10.55 29.03 -7.63
C ASP A 142 -9.58 28.42 -8.65
N THR A 143 -9.80 27.18 -9.08
CA THR A 143 -8.95 26.45 -10.04
C THR A 143 -9.42 26.53 -11.48
N GLY A 144 -10.21 27.52 -11.82
CA GLY A 144 -10.56 27.85 -13.20
C GLY A 144 -11.68 27.01 -13.80
N ASN A 145 -11.51 26.54 -15.05
CA ASN A 145 -12.55 25.80 -15.78
C ASN A 145 -12.30 24.30 -15.87
N ALA A 146 -11.29 23.79 -15.17
CA ALA A 146 -11.09 22.36 -15.06
C ALA A 146 -12.28 21.71 -14.34
N GLU A 147 -12.59 20.48 -14.70
CA GLU A 147 -13.51 19.67 -13.93
C GLU A 147 -12.80 19.26 -12.63
N SER A 148 -13.41 19.60 -11.49
CA SER A 148 -12.78 19.40 -10.19
C SER A 148 -13.69 18.64 -9.26
N VAL A 149 -13.10 17.66 -8.55
CA VAL A 149 -13.74 16.94 -7.46
C VAL A 149 -12.87 16.99 -6.21
N LEU A 150 -13.53 16.93 -5.04
CA LEU A 150 -12.90 16.75 -3.75
C LEU A 150 -13.48 15.47 -3.16
N ILE A 151 -12.61 14.50 -2.90
CA ILE A 151 -12.94 13.17 -2.37
C ILE A 151 -12.65 13.15 -0.88
N GLU A 152 -13.66 12.85 -0.10
CA GLU A 152 -13.59 12.56 1.33
C GLU A 152 -13.72 11.04 1.51
N TYR A 153 -12.61 10.35 1.73
CA TYR A 153 -12.58 8.87 1.79
C TYR A 153 -13.28 8.27 3.00
N GLY A 154 -13.52 9.04 4.05
CA GLY A 154 -14.16 8.63 5.29
C GLY A 154 -13.96 9.68 6.38
N PHE A 155 -14.41 9.40 7.60
CA PHE A 155 -14.32 10.30 8.74
C PHE A 155 -13.23 9.83 9.70
N ILE A 156 -12.18 10.61 9.87
CA ILE A 156 -11.00 10.25 10.67
C ILE A 156 -11.31 10.06 12.17
N ASP A 157 -12.37 10.71 12.65
CA ASP A 157 -12.87 10.64 14.01
C ASP A 157 -13.92 9.54 14.23
N ASN A 158 -14.27 8.78 13.19
CA ASN A 158 -15.08 7.56 13.28
C ASN A 158 -14.17 6.33 13.31
N LYS A 159 -14.33 5.45 14.32
CA LYS A 159 -13.46 4.29 14.51
C LYS A 159 -13.48 3.29 13.34
N ASN A 160 -14.64 3.07 12.72
CA ASN A 160 -14.75 2.14 11.59
C ASN A 160 -14.05 2.71 10.36
N ASP A 161 -14.27 4.00 10.06
CA ASP A 161 -13.61 4.67 8.96
C ASP A 161 -12.11 4.79 9.22
N ALA A 162 -11.67 5.17 10.42
CA ALA A 162 -10.26 5.26 10.76
C ALA A 162 -9.53 3.91 10.52
N ASN A 163 -10.14 2.80 10.94
CA ASN A 163 -9.59 1.47 10.66
C ASN A 163 -9.51 1.17 9.15
N LYS A 164 -10.54 1.52 8.39
CA LYS A 164 -10.54 1.35 6.93
C LYS A 164 -9.53 2.27 6.25
N LEU A 165 -9.40 3.52 6.70
CA LEU A 165 -8.43 4.47 6.19
C LEU A 165 -6.99 4.01 6.45
N GLU A 166 -6.73 3.39 7.60
CA GLU A 166 -5.42 2.83 7.92
C GLU A 166 -5.08 1.60 7.06
N ASN A 167 -6.05 0.72 6.80
CA ASN A 167 -5.80 -0.61 6.22
C ASN A 167 -6.18 -0.74 4.74
N ASN A 168 -7.16 0.04 4.24
CA ASN A 168 -7.75 -0.11 2.91
C ASN A 168 -7.72 1.15 2.05
N LEU A 169 -7.04 2.22 2.48
CA LEU A 169 -7.02 3.49 1.74
C LEU A 169 -6.53 3.34 0.29
N THR A 170 -5.56 2.46 0.05
CA THR A 170 -5.06 2.19 -1.30
C THR A 170 -6.08 1.46 -2.17
N ASP A 171 -6.96 0.64 -1.58
CA ASP A 171 -8.05 -0.01 -2.32
C ASP A 171 -9.10 1.03 -2.75
N PHE A 172 -9.39 1.99 -1.86
CA PHE A 172 -10.27 3.12 -2.19
C PHE A 172 -9.66 4.02 -3.27
N ALA A 173 -8.35 4.29 -3.17
CA ALA A 173 -7.61 5.05 -4.18
C ALA A 173 -7.58 4.32 -5.54
N GLU A 174 -7.47 2.97 -5.56
CA GLU A 174 -7.59 2.19 -6.80
C GLU A 174 -8.99 2.27 -7.39
N GLY A 175 -10.03 2.35 -6.57
CA GLY A 175 -11.40 2.66 -7.04
C GLY A 175 -11.47 3.98 -7.80
N VAL A 176 -10.75 5.02 -7.33
CA VAL A 176 -10.64 6.31 -8.04
C VAL A 176 -9.86 6.17 -9.34
N VAL A 177 -8.77 5.39 -9.37
CA VAL A 177 -8.01 5.10 -10.60
C VAL A 177 -8.90 4.44 -11.65
N LYS A 178 -9.68 3.42 -11.25
CA LYS A 178 -10.63 2.73 -12.12
C LYS A 178 -11.67 3.71 -12.69
N ALA A 179 -12.22 4.59 -11.84
CA ALA A 179 -13.13 5.64 -12.27
C ALA A 179 -12.50 6.60 -13.29
N ILE A 180 -11.25 7.03 -13.04
CA ILE A 180 -10.52 7.92 -13.97
C ILE A 180 -10.31 7.22 -15.32
N ALA A 181 -9.83 5.98 -15.31
CA ALA A 181 -9.57 5.23 -16.54
C ALA A 181 -10.85 5.07 -17.37
N GLU A 182 -11.95 4.66 -16.75
CA GLU A 182 -13.26 4.50 -17.42
C GLU A 182 -13.79 5.84 -17.92
N TYR A 183 -13.71 6.89 -17.10
CA TYR A 183 -14.17 8.23 -17.46
C TYR A 183 -13.42 8.81 -18.66
N LEU A 184 -12.12 8.52 -18.78
CA LEU A 184 -11.26 8.93 -19.89
C LEU A 184 -11.37 8.00 -21.10
N GLY A 185 -12.03 6.84 -20.97
CA GLY A 185 -12.09 5.81 -22.01
C GLY A 185 -10.75 5.09 -22.24
N VAL A 186 -9.89 5.05 -21.21
CA VAL A 186 -8.62 4.31 -21.22
C VAL A 186 -8.88 2.91 -20.69
N PRO A 187 -8.37 1.84 -21.35
CA PRO A 187 -8.49 0.49 -20.82
C PRO A 187 -7.90 0.41 -19.41
N TYR A 188 -8.71 -0.05 -18.47
CA TYR A 188 -8.27 -0.29 -17.11
C TYR A 188 -7.70 -1.69 -16.98
N THR A 189 -6.49 -1.78 -16.43
CA THR A 189 -5.88 -3.03 -15.97
C THR A 189 -5.69 -2.97 -14.46
N PRO A 190 -6.18 -3.97 -13.70
CA PRO A 190 -5.95 -4.05 -12.26
C PRO A 190 -4.45 -4.02 -11.92
N PRO A 191 -4.08 -3.54 -10.72
CA PRO A 191 -2.69 -3.57 -10.30
C PRO A 191 -2.13 -5.00 -10.36
N GLY A 192 -0.91 -5.14 -10.89
CA GLY A 192 -0.26 -6.45 -11.08
C GLY A 192 -0.73 -7.26 -12.30
N GLN A 193 -1.61 -6.72 -13.15
CA GLN A 193 -2.06 -7.36 -14.39
C GLN A 193 -1.57 -6.66 -15.67
N ASP A 194 -0.46 -5.98 -15.62
CA ASP A 194 0.09 -5.32 -16.81
C ASP A 194 0.41 -6.31 -17.93
N ASN A 195 -0.39 -6.27 -19.00
CA ASN A 195 -0.27 -7.11 -20.19
C ASN A 195 0.89 -6.72 -21.14
N THR A 196 1.82 -5.84 -20.76
CA THR A 196 2.83 -5.33 -21.73
C THR A 196 4.28 -5.41 -21.31
N THR A 197 4.61 -5.58 -20.04
CA THR A 197 5.99 -5.95 -19.67
C THR A 197 5.99 -6.82 -18.42
N ASN A 198 6.25 -8.13 -18.61
CA ASN A 198 6.60 -9.05 -17.51
C ASN A 198 7.87 -8.60 -16.75
N THR A 199 8.30 -7.34 -16.89
CA THR A 199 9.56 -6.85 -16.33
C THR A 199 9.44 -5.41 -15.83
N TYR A 200 10.10 -5.12 -14.72
CA TYR A 200 10.30 -3.77 -14.17
C TYR A 200 11.75 -3.34 -14.34
N THR A 201 11.99 -2.10 -14.79
CA THR A 201 13.36 -1.56 -14.86
C THR A 201 13.62 -0.69 -13.63
N VAL A 202 14.60 -1.09 -12.81
CA VAL A 202 14.98 -0.41 -11.58
C VAL A 202 15.41 1.04 -11.85
N LYS A 203 14.79 1.99 -11.16
CA LYS A 203 15.09 3.43 -11.24
C LYS A 203 15.92 3.87 -10.03
N LYS A 204 16.50 5.08 -10.08
CA LYS A 204 17.24 5.67 -8.95
C LYS A 204 16.33 5.82 -7.73
N GLY A 205 16.73 5.28 -6.59
CA GLY A 205 15.98 5.32 -5.33
C GLY A 205 15.01 4.15 -5.13
N ASP A 206 14.90 3.23 -6.11
CA ASP A 206 14.09 2.03 -5.93
C ASP A 206 14.74 1.06 -4.93
N THR A 207 13.85 0.43 -4.16
CA THR A 207 14.13 -0.73 -3.31
C THR A 207 13.19 -1.86 -3.71
N LEU A 208 13.48 -3.10 -3.33
CA LEU A 208 12.54 -4.21 -3.54
C LEU A 208 11.16 -3.89 -2.95
N TYR A 209 11.14 -3.24 -1.78
CA TYR A 209 9.89 -2.80 -1.16
C TYR A 209 9.13 -1.78 -2.01
N SER A 210 9.80 -0.71 -2.48
CA SER A 210 9.12 0.29 -3.32
C SER A 210 8.65 -0.28 -4.65
N ILE A 211 9.42 -1.22 -5.24
CA ILE A 211 9.05 -1.91 -6.49
C ILE A 211 7.86 -2.84 -6.23
N SER A 212 7.88 -3.63 -5.16
CA SER A 212 6.75 -4.48 -4.75
C SER A 212 5.47 -3.67 -4.56
N LYS A 213 5.56 -2.52 -3.90
CA LYS A 213 4.41 -1.61 -3.76
C LYS A 213 3.94 -1.02 -5.08
N LYS A 214 4.85 -0.65 -5.98
CA LYS A 214 4.54 -0.10 -7.31
C LYS A 214 3.94 -1.14 -8.25
N THR A 215 4.40 -2.38 -8.17
CA THR A 215 4.04 -3.44 -9.11
C THR A 215 2.99 -4.41 -8.56
N SER A 216 2.64 -4.27 -7.29
CA SER A 216 1.80 -5.21 -6.53
C SER A 216 2.31 -6.67 -6.57
N VAL A 217 3.58 -6.85 -6.96
CA VAL A 217 4.23 -8.15 -6.94
C VAL A 217 4.97 -8.30 -5.62
N PRO A 218 4.70 -9.35 -4.82
CA PRO A 218 5.38 -9.59 -3.56
C PRO A 218 6.91 -9.60 -3.69
N ILE A 219 7.62 -9.11 -2.68
CA ILE A 219 9.10 -9.00 -2.69
C ILE A 219 9.74 -10.37 -2.94
N ASP A 220 9.25 -11.41 -2.27
CA ASP A 220 9.69 -12.80 -2.43
C ASP A 220 9.51 -13.29 -3.87
N THR A 221 8.39 -12.95 -4.50
CA THR A 221 8.15 -13.25 -5.92
C THR A 221 9.14 -12.54 -6.82
N ILE A 222 9.43 -11.24 -6.56
CA ILE A 222 10.45 -10.51 -7.32
C ILE A 222 11.83 -11.16 -7.14
N ILE A 223 12.18 -11.53 -5.89
CA ILE A 223 13.44 -12.20 -5.57
C ILE A 223 13.53 -13.53 -6.32
N ARG A 224 12.51 -14.36 -6.22
CA ARG A 224 12.44 -15.70 -6.85
C ARG A 224 12.54 -15.63 -8.38
N LEU A 225 11.71 -14.80 -9.00
CA LEU A 225 11.66 -14.66 -10.47
C LEU A 225 12.98 -14.15 -11.08
N ASN A 226 13.81 -13.49 -10.26
CA ASN A 226 15.05 -12.87 -10.71
C ASN A 226 16.30 -13.52 -10.10
N ASN A 227 16.16 -14.59 -9.33
CA ASN A 227 17.24 -15.27 -8.62
C ASN A 227 18.13 -14.29 -7.84
N LEU A 228 17.50 -13.32 -7.14
CA LEU A 228 18.23 -12.31 -6.39
C LEU A 228 18.81 -12.93 -5.12
N THR A 229 20.12 -12.80 -4.93
CA THR A 229 20.84 -13.29 -3.74
C THR A 229 21.03 -12.18 -2.68
N SER A 230 20.57 -10.96 -2.97
CA SER A 230 20.63 -9.82 -2.05
C SER A 230 19.53 -8.80 -2.40
N SER A 231 19.20 -7.92 -1.46
CA SER A 231 18.26 -6.80 -1.68
C SER A 231 18.85 -5.65 -2.50
N SER A 232 20.13 -5.70 -2.83
CA SER A 232 20.81 -4.63 -3.60
C SER A 232 20.41 -4.68 -5.06
N LEU A 233 19.80 -3.61 -5.55
CA LEU A 233 19.38 -3.44 -6.94
C LEU A 233 20.31 -2.48 -7.68
N LYS A 234 20.54 -2.73 -8.98
CA LYS A 234 21.29 -1.81 -9.84
C LYS A 234 20.32 -0.98 -10.68
N ILE A 235 20.56 0.34 -10.76
CA ILE A 235 19.78 1.21 -11.65
C ILE A 235 19.88 0.68 -13.08
N GLY A 236 18.73 0.55 -13.77
CA GLY A 236 18.63 -0.05 -15.10
C GLY A 236 18.50 -1.58 -15.09
N GLN A 237 18.58 -2.24 -13.95
CA GLN A 237 18.33 -3.68 -13.83
C GLN A 237 16.88 -3.98 -14.21
N LYS A 238 16.68 -4.96 -15.10
CA LYS A 238 15.33 -5.46 -15.42
C LYS A 238 14.98 -6.60 -14.48
N LEU A 239 13.86 -6.46 -13.79
CA LEU A 239 13.30 -7.46 -12.89
C LEU A 239 12.08 -8.09 -13.55
N LYS A 240 12.02 -9.41 -13.64
CA LYS A 240 10.80 -10.15 -14.02
C LYS A 240 9.76 -10.00 -12.90
N LEU A 241 8.53 -9.71 -13.28
CA LEU A 241 7.41 -9.53 -12.37
C LEU A 241 6.38 -10.66 -12.45
N SER A 242 6.43 -11.47 -13.51
CA SER A 242 5.59 -12.66 -13.70
C SER A 242 6.39 -13.74 -14.41
N GLU A 243 5.91 -14.98 -14.33
CA GLU A 243 6.41 -16.07 -15.14
C GLU A 243 5.92 -15.92 -16.57
N ASP A 244 6.75 -16.30 -17.56
CA ASP A 244 6.33 -16.30 -18.96
C ASP A 244 5.17 -17.28 -19.12
N ASN A 245 3.96 -16.76 -19.32
CA ASN A 245 2.77 -17.58 -19.60
C ASN A 245 2.90 -18.25 -20.97
N SER A 246 3.52 -19.42 -21.01
CA SER A 246 3.15 -20.43 -21.98
C SER A 246 2.00 -21.25 -21.39
N ASN A 247 0.82 -21.11 -21.98
CA ASN A 247 -0.42 -21.83 -21.68
C ASN A 247 -0.24 -23.16 -20.92
N GLU A 248 -0.61 -23.20 -19.64
CA GLU A 248 -1.03 -24.45 -19.03
C GLU A 248 -2.21 -24.21 -18.10
N THR A 249 -3.28 -24.91 -18.39
CA THR A 249 -4.50 -25.03 -17.59
C THR A 249 -4.17 -25.66 -16.23
N PRO A 250 -4.66 -25.15 -15.07
CA PRO A 250 -4.26 -25.64 -13.75
C PRO A 250 -5.04 -26.88 -13.33
N THR A 251 -4.78 -28.04 -13.95
CA THR A 251 -5.44 -29.31 -13.57
C THR A 251 -4.50 -30.51 -13.36
N GLU A 252 -3.21 -30.40 -13.62
CA GLU A 252 -2.30 -31.56 -13.44
C GLU A 252 -1.23 -31.43 -12.35
N ASN A 253 -1.08 -30.26 -11.73
CA ASN A 253 0.04 -30.04 -10.78
C ASN A 253 -0.38 -29.55 -9.39
N THR A 254 -1.53 -30.03 -8.89
CA THR A 254 -2.00 -29.72 -7.53
C THR A 254 -2.35 -30.99 -6.76
N ASP A 255 -2.04 -30.97 -5.44
CA ASP A 255 -2.50 -31.97 -4.47
C ASP A 255 -3.58 -31.37 -3.56
N ILE A 256 -4.28 -32.22 -2.82
CA ILE A 256 -5.29 -31.81 -1.85
C ILE A 256 -4.66 -31.89 -0.45
N TYR A 257 -4.61 -30.74 0.24
CA TYR A 257 -4.23 -30.65 1.64
C TYR A 257 -5.46 -30.45 2.53
N GLN A 258 -5.54 -31.18 3.62
CA GLN A 258 -6.59 -31.02 4.62
C GLN A 258 -6.06 -30.17 5.78
N VAL A 259 -6.71 -29.02 6.01
CA VAL A 259 -6.33 -28.05 7.03
C VAL A 259 -6.39 -28.66 8.44
N GLU A 260 -5.31 -28.60 9.18
CA GLU A 260 -5.17 -29.09 10.54
C GLU A 260 -5.30 -27.98 11.58
N ARG A 261 -5.36 -28.35 12.86
CA ARG A 261 -5.45 -27.38 13.95
C ARG A 261 -4.15 -26.59 14.08
N GLY A 262 -4.24 -25.27 13.92
CA GLY A 262 -3.09 -24.35 13.99
C GLY A 262 -2.59 -23.91 12.62
N ASP A 263 -3.12 -24.50 11.54
CA ASP A 263 -2.79 -24.06 10.19
C ASP A 263 -3.32 -22.66 9.87
N THR A 264 -2.51 -21.96 9.12
CA THR A 264 -2.85 -20.71 8.44
C THR A 264 -2.56 -20.86 6.96
N LEU A 265 -3.18 -20.05 6.10
CA LEU A 265 -2.80 -20.02 4.68
C LEU A 265 -1.31 -19.79 4.49
N TYR A 266 -0.70 -19.05 5.41
CA TYR A 266 0.71 -18.75 5.37
C TYR A 266 1.58 -19.98 5.69
N SER A 267 1.27 -20.71 6.79
CA SER A 267 2.02 -21.93 7.15
C SER A 267 1.89 -23.02 6.07
N ILE A 268 0.71 -23.10 5.45
CA ILE A 268 0.49 -24.03 4.34
C ILE A 268 1.22 -23.56 3.07
N ALA A 269 1.24 -22.26 2.79
CA ALA A 269 1.99 -21.71 1.67
C ALA A 269 3.49 -22.02 1.79
N LEU A 270 4.06 -21.88 2.97
CA LEU A 270 5.44 -22.30 3.25
C LEU A 270 5.65 -23.78 3.03
N LYS A 271 4.78 -24.61 3.65
CA LYS A 271 4.86 -26.09 3.55
C LYS A 271 4.89 -26.58 2.11
N TYR A 272 4.24 -25.85 1.19
CA TYR A 272 4.11 -26.23 -0.22
C TYR A 272 4.86 -25.30 -1.19
N ASN A 273 5.91 -24.61 -0.71
CA ASN A 273 6.75 -23.71 -1.50
C ASN A 273 5.92 -22.75 -2.41
N THR A 274 4.93 -22.14 -1.85
CA THR A 274 4.04 -21.25 -2.55
C THR A 274 3.77 -20.01 -1.68
N ASN A 275 2.91 -19.14 -2.12
CA ASN A 275 2.50 -17.98 -1.36
C ASN A 275 0.99 -17.99 -1.09
N VAL A 276 0.56 -17.15 -0.13
CA VAL A 276 -0.85 -17.05 0.29
C VAL A 276 -1.75 -16.67 -0.88
N ASP A 277 -1.30 -15.78 -1.77
CA ASP A 277 -2.10 -15.32 -2.91
C ASP A 277 -2.31 -16.44 -3.93
N THR A 278 -1.28 -17.26 -4.18
CA THR A 278 -1.41 -18.46 -5.02
C THR A 278 -2.39 -19.44 -4.41
N LEU A 279 -2.29 -19.74 -3.10
CA LEU A 279 -3.25 -20.61 -2.43
C LEU A 279 -4.68 -20.06 -2.49
N LYS A 280 -4.85 -18.76 -2.28
CA LYS A 280 -6.17 -18.11 -2.43
C LYS A 280 -6.70 -18.23 -3.85
N LYS A 281 -5.86 -17.99 -4.84
CA LYS A 281 -6.23 -18.03 -6.26
C LYS A 281 -6.66 -19.43 -6.71
N ILE A 282 -5.85 -20.46 -6.44
CA ILE A 282 -6.15 -21.85 -6.86
C ILE A 282 -7.33 -22.44 -6.10
N ASN A 283 -7.67 -21.88 -4.92
CA ASN A 283 -8.79 -22.32 -4.09
C ASN A 283 -9.99 -21.36 -4.11
N ASN A 284 -9.97 -20.29 -4.88
CA ASN A 284 -11.01 -19.26 -4.92
C ASN A 284 -11.36 -18.69 -3.52
N LEU A 285 -10.35 -18.50 -2.64
CA LEU A 285 -10.55 -17.99 -1.29
C LEU A 285 -10.60 -16.47 -1.28
N SER A 286 -11.67 -15.90 -0.75
CA SER A 286 -11.84 -14.44 -0.58
C SER A 286 -11.24 -13.91 0.73
N SER A 287 -10.91 -14.79 1.70
CA SER A 287 -10.33 -14.42 2.99
C SER A 287 -9.17 -15.34 3.36
N ASN A 288 -8.40 -14.95 4.40
CA ASN A 288 -7.31 -15.79 4.93
C ASN A 288 -7.79 -16.80 5.97
N THR A 289 -9.10 -16.81 6.29
CA THR A 289 -9.68 -17.71 7.30
C THR A 289 -9.84 -19.10 6.75
N LEU A 290 -9.29 -20.09 7.42
CA LEU A 290 -9.44 -21.50 7.14
C LEU A 290 -10.25 -22.20 8.23
N SER A 291 -10.98 -23.24 7.88
CA SER A 291 -11.66 -24.12 8.84
C SER A 291 -10.89 -25.43 9.00
N ILE A 292 -10.77 -25.92 10.21
CA ILE A 292 -10.15 -27.24 10.47
C ILE A 292 -10.93 -28.30 9.68
N GLY A 293 -10.21 -29.16 8.96
CA GLY A 293 -10.78 -30.17 8.08
C GLY A 293 -11.13 -29.66 6.67
N GLN A 294 -10.99 -28.37 6.40
CA GLN A 294 -11.17 -27.81 5.05
C GLN A 294 -10.14 -28.41 4.09
N LYS A 295 -10.59 -28.82 2.91
CA LYS A 295 -9.69 -29.30 1.85
C LYS A 295 -9.34 -28.14 0.95
N ILE A 296 -8.05 -27.93 0.73
CA ILE A 296 -7.52 -26.91 -0.18
C ILE A 296 -6.54 -27.53 -1.17
N LEU A 297 -6.51 -26.98 -2.38
CA LEU A 297 -5.52 -27.33 -3.38
C LEU A 297 -4.18 -26.70 -3.02
N VAL A 298 -3.10 -27.45 -3.18
CA VAL A 298 -1.73 -27.03 -2.96
C VAL A 298 -0.87 -27.45 -4.16
N PRO A 299 0.18 -26.72 -4.54
CA PRO A 299 1.09 -27.13 -5.61
C PRO A 299 1.75 -28.49 -5.33
N LYS A 300 1.95 -29.30 -6.37
CA LYS A 300 2.46 -30.69 -6.28
C LYS A 300 3.97 -30.79 -6.10
N ASP A 301 4.72 -29.81 -6.59
CA ASP A 301 6.18 -29.79 -6.51
C ASP A 301 6.63 -28.81 -5.41
N SER A 302 6.90 -29.33 -4.23
CA SER A 302 7.49 -28.56 -3.13
C SER A 302 8.74 -29.28 -2.61
N ASP A 303 9.88 -29.04 -3.25
CA ASP A 303 11.18 -29.27 -2.66
C ASP A 303 11.60 -28.06 -1.81
N ILE A 304 10.88 -27.77 -0.73
CA ILE A 304 11.46 -27.01 0.38
C ILE A 304 12.03 -28.03 1.35
N LYS A 305 13.29 -27.85 1.65
CA LYS A 305 13.86 -28.43 2.85
C LYS A 305 13.15 -27.77 4.03
N GLU A 306 12.36 -28.54 4.75
CA GLU A 306 11.70 -28.22 6.03
C GLU A 306 12.72 -27.77 7.11
N ASP A 307 13.97 -27.56 6.71
CA ASP A 307 15.15 -27.44 7.56
C ASP A 307 15.65 -26.02 7.82
N ASP A 308 15.12 -24.99 7.15
CA ASP A 308 15.73 -23.65 7.24
C ASP A 308 15.12 -22.71 8.30
N TYR A 309 13.91 -23.00 8.81
CA TYR A 309 13.19 -22.14 9.75
C TYR A 309 12.53 -22.92 10.89
N ASP A 310 12.49 -22.29 12.07
CA ASP A 310 11.79 -22.76 13.27
C ASP A 310 10.62 -21.84 13.62
N LEU A 311 9.58 -22.38 14.27
CA LEU A 311 8.48 -21.59 14.82
C LEU A 311 8.84 -21.09 16.22
N TYR A 312 9.02 -19.79 16.38
CA TYR A 312 9.22 -19.16 17.68
C TYR A 312 7.90 -18.60 18.22
N ILE A 313 7.57 -18.94 19.46
CA ILE A 313 6.40 -18.43 20.17
C ILE A 313 6.83 -17.22 21.00
N VAL A 314 6.27 -16.04 20.65
CA VAL A 314 6.56 -14.76 21.33
C VAL A 314 6.23 -14.87 22.80
N GLN A 315 7.23 -14.55 23.65
CA GLN A 315 7.10 -14.55 25.10
C GLN A 315 6.72 -13.14 25.62
N ARG A 316 6.20 -13.06 26.83
CA ARG A 316 5.92 -11.78 27.46
C ARG A 316 7.22 -10.99 27.67
N GLY A 317 7.31 -9.77 27.11
CA GLY A 317 8.50 -8.94 27.14
C GLY A 317 9.37 -9.02 25.89
N ASP A 318 9.03 -9.90 24.95
CA ASP A 318 9.70 -9.92 23.65
C ASP A 318 9.37 -8.67 22.83
N SER A 319 10.33 -8.29 22.01
CA SER A 319 10.23 -7.26 20.98
C SER A 319 10.82 -7.79 19.68
N LEU A 320 10.46 -7.19 18.56
CA LEU A 320 11.08 -7.51 17.28
C LEU A 320 12.61 -7.45 17.36
N TRP A 321 13.14 -6.48 18.11
CA TRP A 321 14.57 -6.33 18.31
C TRP A 321 15.17 -7.50 19.12
N SER A 322 14.55 -7.89 20.25
CA SER A 322 15.08 -8.99 21.07
C SER A 322 15.05 -10.33 20.33
N ILE A 323 13.99 -10.57 19.55
CA ILE A 323 13.85 -11.79 18.75
C ILE A 323 14.84 -11.79 17.57
N SER A 324 14.98 -10.66 16.86
CA SER A 324 15.92 -10.56 15.75
C SER A 324 17.37 -10.84 16.20
N ARG A 325 17.75 -10.30 17.35
CA ARG A 325 19.06 -10.59 17.97
C ARG A 325 19.22 -12.06 18.37
N LYS A 326 18.17 -12.63 18.94
CA LYS A 326 18.19 -14.04 19.39
C LYS A 326 18.44 -15.00 18.23
N PHE A 327 17.91 -14.70 17.05
CA PHE A 327 17.99 -15.56 15.87
C PHE A 327 18.96 -15.06 14.79
N ASN A 328 19.80 -14.07 15.13
CA ASN A 328 20.80 -13.48 14.24
C ASN A 328 20.24 -13.05 12.87
N ILE A 329 19.08 -12.39 12.89
CA ILE A 329 18.37 -11.85 11.74
C ILE A 329 18.15 -10.35 11.98
N THR A 330 18.03 -9.53 10.94
CA THR A 330 17.68 -8.13 11.15
C THR A 330 16.20 -7.97 11.52
N VAL A 331 15.85 -6.86 12.18
CA VAL A 331 14.43 -6.57 12.50
C VAL A 331 13.61 -6.51 11.23
N ASN A 332 14.13 -5.92 10.14
CA ASN A 332 13.44 -5.85 8.87
C ASN A 332 13.22 -7.23 8.25
N ASP A 333 14.25 -8.08 8.26
CA ASP A 333 14.12 -9.44 7.74
C ASP A 333 13.10 -10.26 8.57
N LEU A 334 13.06 -10.06 9.90
CA LEU A 334 12.06 -10.70 10.77
C LEU A 334 10.63 -10.23 10.47
N ILE A 335 10.46 -8.94 10.22
CA ILE A 335 9.18 -8.35 9.79
C ILE A 335 8.75 -8.93 8.45
N GLU A 336 9.65 -8.96 7.48
CA GLU A 336 9.40 -9.44 6.13
C GLU A 336 9.11 -10.94 6.12
N LEU A 337 9.96 -11.75 6.82
CA LEU A 337 9.78 -13.19 6.96
C LEU A 337 8.40 -13.57 7.52
N ASN A 338 7.85 -12.73 8.40
CA ASN A 338 6.57 -12.96 9.05
C ASN A 338 5.43 -12.11 8.52
N ASN A 339 5.67 -11.31 7.48
CA ASN A 339 4.69 -10.39 6.89
C ASN A 339 3.94 -9.56 7.95
N LEU A 340 4.70 -9.02 8.93
CA LEU A 340 4.12 -8.31 10.06
C LEU A 340 3.61 -6.94 9.61
N LYS A 341 2.30 -6.76 9.62
CA LYS A 341 1.64 -5.49 9.35
C LYS A 341 1.64 -4.55 10.58
N ASN A 342 1.68 -5.12 11.77
CA ASN A 342 1.80 -4.41 13.04
C ASN A 342 3.12 -4.78 13.72
N LEU A 343 3.89 -3.77 14.12
CA LEU A 343 5.19 -3.95 14.76
C LEU A 343 5.07 -4.30 16.27
N THR A 344 3.85 -4.29 16.81
CA THR A 344 3.58 -4.69 18.20
C THR A 344 3.32 -6.19 18.26
N LEU A 345 4.22 -6.92 18.89
CA LEU A 345 4.06 -8.36 19.07
C LEU A 345 3.08 -8.67 20.22
N GLN A 346 2.32 -9.75 20.05
CA GLN A 346 1.44 -10.25 21.09
C GLN A 346 2.04 -11.51 21.74
N PRO A 347 1.97 -11.68 23.06
CA PRO A 347 2.33 -12.94 23.71
C PRO A 347 1.56 -14.12 23.09
N ASN A 348 2.26 -15.23 22.87
CA ASN A 348 1.79 -16.43 22.17
C ASN A 348 1.60 -16.27 20.64
N GLN A 349 2.00 -15.16 20.05
CA GLN A 349 2.10 -15.03 18.60
C GLN A 349 3.21 -15.95 18.08
N GLY A 350 2.93 -16.72 17.02
CA GLY A 350 3.94 -17.50 16.32
C GLY A 350 4.70 -16.61 15.33
N LEU A 351 6.03 -16.70 15.34
CA LEU A 351 6.92 -16.10 14.36
C LEU A 351 7.84 -17.15 13.76
N LEU A 352 8.02 -17.13 12.47
CA LEU A 352 9.09 -17.88 11.80
C LEU A 352 10.42 -17.18 12.08
N VAL A 353 11.42 -17.99 12.39
CA VAL A 353 12.79 -17.54 12.65
C VAL A 353 13.75 -18.48 11.95
N PRO A 354 14.92 -18.03 11.48
CA PRO A 354 15.93 -18.92 10.92
C PRO A 354 16.31 -20.02 11.91
N LYS A 355 16.44 -21.25 11.43
CA LYS A 355 16.92 -22.36 12.23
C LYS A 355 18.36 -22.07 12.67
N GLN A 356 18.64 -22.17 13.94
CA GLN A 356 19.99 -22.02 14.44
C GLN A 356 20.72 -23.35 14.25
N GLU A 357 21.73 -23.36 13.38
CA GLU A 357 22.69 -24.45 13.41
C GLU A 357 23.36 -24.44 14.79
N ASN A 358 23.39 -25.58 15.47
CA ASN A 358 24.10 -25.75 16.75
C ASN A 358 25.61 -25.61 16.51
N THR A 359 26.08 -24.40 16.26
CA THR A 359 27.49 -24.08 16.36
C THR A 359 27.79 -23.72 17.79
N THR A 360 28.55 -24.56 18.45
CA THR A 360 29.14 -24.35 19.78
C THR A 360 30.27 -23.31 19.75
N ASP A 361 30.12 -22.24 19.00
CA ASP A 361 31.04 -21.13 18.99
C ASP A 361 30.38 -19.89 19.58
N THR A 362 30.67 -19.60 20.80
CA THR A 362 30.43 -18.32 21.46
C THR A 362 31.21 -17.23 20.69
N PRO A 363 30.56 -16.19 20.15
CA PRO A 363 31.30 -15.10 19.51
C PRO A 363 32.21 -14.44 20.54
N SER A 364 33.50 -14.43 20.29
CA SER A 364 34.54 -13.88 21.19
C SER A 364 34.53 -12.35 21.35
N ASN A 365 33.47 -11.67 20.92
CA ASN A 365 33.36 -10.19 20.91
C ASN A 365 32.09 -9.65 21.57
N VAL A 366 31.55 -10.36 22.59
CA VAL A 366 30.42 -9.80 23.35
C VAL A 366 30.96 -9.12 24.60
N TYR A 367 30.76 -7.80 24.68
CA TYR A 367 31.01 -7.05 25.90
C TYR A 367 29.72 -6.96 26.72
N ILE A 368 29.81 -7.43 27.98
CA ILE A 368 28.68 -7.27 28.91
C ILE A 368 28.82 -5.89 29.58
N VAL A 369 27.91 -4.99 29.23
CA VAL A 369 27.85 -3.63 29.79
C VAL A 369 27.68 -3.69 31.29
N GLN A 370 28.60 -3.03 32.04
CA GLN A 370 28.59 -2.99 33.51
C GLN A 370 28.02 -1.65 34.00
N LYS A 371 27.63 -1.59 35.26
CA LYS A 371 27.12 -0.37 35.88
C LYS A 371 28.23 0.69 35.89
N GLY A 372 28.02 1.76 35.09
CA GLY A 372 28.96 2.88 34.91
C GLY A 372 29.45 3.05 33.47
N ASP A 373 29.22 2.09 32.62
CA ASP A 373 29.55 2.19 31.20
C ASP A 373 28.63 3.19 30.48
N THR A 374 29.22 3.96 29.60
CA THR A 374 28.46 4.91 28.76
C THR A 374 28.63 4.54 27.29
N ILE A 375 27.52 4.43 26.59
CA ILE A 375 27.48 4.13 25.16
C ILE A 375 27.16 5.42 24.40
N PHE A 376 28.04 5.83 23.50
CA PHE A 376 27.78 6.92 22.57
C PHE A 376 27.39 6.40 21.19
N MET A 377 26.41 7.06 20.57
CA MET A 377 26.01 6.85 19.19
C MET A 377 26.71 7.88 18.31
N GLY A 378 27.63 7.47 17.46
CA GLY A 378 28.15 8.25 16.35
C GLY A 378 27.51 7.82 15.04
N ASP A 379 27.82 8.46 13.94
CA ASP A 379 27.24 8.20 12.60
C ASP A 379 27.37 6.71 12.20
N ASN A 380 26.37 5.89 12.59
CA ASN A 380 26.22 4.43 12.36
C ASN A 380 27.13 3.49 13.16
N GLU A 381 27.83 3.94 14.18
CA GLU A 381 28.62 3.04 15.06
C GLU A 381 28.42 3.39 16.54
N TYR A 382 28.52 2.36 17.40
CA TYR A 382 28.43 2.53 18.87
C TYR A 382 29.83 2.46 19.46
N PHE A 383 30.19 3.44 20.27
CA PHE A 383 31.44 3.48 20.99
C PHE A 383 31.20 3.29 22.49
N LEU A 384 31.92 2.37 23.12
CA LEU A 384 31.93 2.18 24.55
C LEU A 384 33.06 2.98 25.16
N ILE A 385 32.74 3.88 26.11
CA ILE A 385 33.73 4.59 26.92
C ILE A 385 33.73 3.96 28.32
N LYS A 386 34.92 3.51 28.75
CA LYS A 386 35.14 3.01 30.10
C LYS A 386 35.37 4.12 31.09
#